data_ca6fc5230bd44b8286adff79725f7070
#
_entry.id   ca6fc5230bd44b8286adff79725f7070
#
_cell.length_a   1.000
_cell.length_b   1.000
_cell.length_c   1.000
_cell.angle_alpha   90.00
_cell.angle_beta   90.00
_cell.angle_gamma   90.00
#
_symmetry.space_group_name_H-M   'P 1'
#
loop_
_entity.id
_entity.type
_entity.pdbx_description
1 polymer ?
#
loop_
_entity_poly.entity_id
_entity_poly.type
_entity_poly.pdbx_seq_one_letter_code
_entity_poly.pdbx_strand_id
1 'polypeptide(L)'
;MMGELALRYPGNSLVVSTGAYPGAAASDAQFPQIVDRVGIRATRLRTLQGLAAWTWRAGRLARRTRPRFTWCGELKPAGYPARWLKVRHGVPYGVIAYGTELLLLDAKIHRSAFKRWTARQLLGQAAVVVAISEWTASLARTVLERLGCSALARGVEVVPLGTTPEHFRPGVDPRDVRARYGLDGGPWLLTVARLEWHKGIDAVIKALAGVRAAHPGTRYAVAGVGDRRPQLAQLARDLGLGDAVRFLGAVPDADLPALYNAADLYVGASRRHDLLAEGFGISLVEASACGLAVVGGRSGGVPDAVRDGETGILVDPDEPAAIAAGINRLLADAALRQRFGAAGRRAVETFYNWDRVVKDLIRIDAAFRLPAPPAAR
;
A
#
# COMPACT_ATOMS: atom_id res chain seq x y z
N MET A 1 -6.78 -2.36 1.78
CA MET A 1 -6.93 -0.90 1.65
C MET A 1 -8.34 -0.47 1.24
N MET A 2 -8.83 -0.70 0.00
CA MET A 2 -10.20 -0.23 -0.37
C MET A 2 -11.29 -0.82 0.54
N GLY A 3 -11.12 -2.07 1.02
CA GLY A 3 -11.99 -2.66 2.02
C GLY A 3 -11.98 -1.89 3.34
N GLU A 4 -10.81 -1.53 3.84
CA GLU A 4 -10.66 -0.75 5.07
C GLU A 4 -11.33 0.63 4.97
N LEU A 5 -11.18 1.29 3.81
CA LEU A 5 -11.90 2.54 3.55
C LEU A 5 -13.41 2.33 3.56
N ALA A 6 -13.91 1.29 2.88
CA ALA A 6 -15.33 1.01 2.79
C ALA A 6 -15.96 0.70 4.17
N LEU A 7 -15.24 -0.02 5.03
CA LEU A 7 -15.70 -0.33 6.40
C LEU A 7 -15.87 0.93 7.27
N ARG A 8 -15.08 1.96 7.03
CA ARG A 8 -15.04 3.19 7.88
C ARG A 8 -15.81 4.37 7.31
N TYR A 9 -16.30 4.29 6.07
CA TYR A 9 -17.22 5.31 5.59
C TYR A 9 -18.51 5.28 6.41
N PRO A 10 -19.14 6.44 6.67
CA PRO A 10 -20.40 6.51 7.41
C PRO A 10 -21.45 5.57 6.81
N GLY A 11 -22.20 4.87 7.65
CA GLY A 11 -23.21 3.89 7.22
C GLY A 11 -24.16 4.47 6.17
N ASN A 12 -24.50 3.68 5.16
CA ASN A 12 -25.38 4.04 4.04
C ASN A 12 -24.91 5.22 3.15
N SER A 13 -23.68 5.72 3.34
CA SER A 13 -23.13 6.83 2.53
C SER A 13 -22.29 6.38 1.34
N LEU A 14 -21.95 5.10 1.26
CA LEU A 14 -21.09 4.53 0.24
C LEU A 14 -21.74 3.32 -0.43
N VAL A 15 -21.49 3.17 -1.73
CA VAL A 15 -21.76 1.93 -2.48
C VAL A 15 -20.45 1.51 -3.15
N VAL A 16 -20.07 0.26 -2.96
CA VAL A 16 -18.85 -0.32 -3.51
C VAL A 16 -19.20 -1.09 -4.79
N SER A 17 -18.59 -0.72 -5.92
CA SER A 17 -18.67 -1.51 -7.15
C SER A 17 -17.28 -2.03 -7.51
N THR A 18 -17.11 -3.35 -7.57
CA THR A 18 -15.79 -3.98 -7.70
C THR A 18 -15.84 -5.31 -8.46
N GLY A 19 -14.69 -5.87 -8.80
CA GLY A 19 -14.57 -7.17 -9.45
C GLY A 19 -15.01 -8.32 -8.54
N ALA A 20 -15.58 -9.37 -9.12
CA ALA A 20 -15.89 -10.61 -8.42
C ALA A 20 -14.65 -11.53 -8.36
N TYR A 21 -14.46 -12.20 -7.23
CA TYR A 21 -13.45 -13.23 -7.02
C TYR A 21 -14.04 -14.39 -6.17
N PRO A 22 -13.43 -15.60 -6.22
CA PRO A 22 -13.87 -16.71 -5.37
C PRO A 22 -13.84 -16.35 -3.89
N GLY A 23 -14.91 -16.64 -3.14
CA GLY A 23 -15.02 -16.32 -1.71
C GLY A 23 -15.50 -14.88 -1.41
N ALA A 24 -15.73 -14.04 -2.41
CA ALA A 24 -16.15 -12.65 -2.24
C ALA A 24 -17.42 -12.48 -1.37
N ALA A 25 -18.37 -13.39 -1.47
CA ALA A 25 -19.63 -13.29 -0.73
C ALA A 25 -19.43 -13.32 0.80
N ALA A 26 -18.52 -14.17 1.29
CA ALA A 26 -18.21 -14.24 2.72
C ALA A 26 -17.52 -12.95 3.21
N SER A 27 -16.66 -12.36 2.38
CA SER A 27 -16.05 -11.06 2.65
C SER A 27 -17.07 -9.94 2.67
N ASP A 28 -18.03 -9.95 1.71
CA ASP A 28 -19.02 -8.88 1.56
C ASP A 28 -20.03 -8.84 2.73
N ALA A 29 -20.29 -9.97 3.38
CA ALA A 29 -21.16 -10.03 4.56
C ALA A 29 -20.64 -9.20 5.75
N GLN A 30 -19.38 -8.84 5.77
CA GLN A 30 -18.76 -8.01 6.81
C GLN A 30 -18.93 -6.50 6.56
N PHE A 31 -19.37 -6.10 5.35
CA PHE A 31 -19.52 -4.68 5.01
C PHE A 31 -20.92 -4.16 5.35
N PRO A 32 -21.02 -3.01 6.03
CA PRO A 32 -22.32 -2.34 6.23
C PRO A 32 -22.82 -1.68 4.94
N GLN A 33 -22.03 -1.67 3.89
CA GLN A 33 -22.25 -1.00 2.62
C GLN A 33 -22.81 -1.96 1.57
N ILE A 34 -23.53 -1.43 0.58
CA ILE A 34 -23.94 -2.22 -0.59
C ILE A 34 -22.70 -2.52 -1.44
N VAL A 35 -22.39 -3.81 -1.65
CA VAL A 35 -21.31 -4.25 -2.51
C VAL A 35 -21.87 -4.86 -3.79
N ASP A 36 -21.59 -4.21 -4.93
CA ASP A 36 -21.94 -4.69 -6.28
C ASP A 36 -20.73 -5.36 -6.92
N ARG A 37 -20.83 -6.67 -7.18
CA ARG A 37 -19.75 -7.49 -7.77
C ARG A 37 -19.97 -7.71 -9.25
N VAL A 38 -18.94 -7.42 -10.05
CA VAL A 38 -18.94 -7.61 -11.52
C VAL A 38 -17.90 -8.64 -11.93
N GLY A 39 -18.33 -9.66 -12.67
CA GLY A 39 -17.44 -10.68 -13.21
C GLY A 39 -16.61 -10.12 -14.37
N ILE A 40 -15.32 -9.80 -14.12
CA ILE A 40 -14.36 -9.42 -15.17
C ILE A 40 -13.42 -10.59 -15.39
N ARG A 41 -13.48 -11.20 -16.57
CA ARG A 41 -12.61 -12.33 -16.94
C ARG A 41 -11.39 -11.86 -17.74
N ALA A 42 -10.23 -12.46 -17.50
CA ALA A 42 -8.90 -12.00 -17.92
C ALA A 42 -8.54 -12.18 -19.42
N THR A 43 -9.48 -12.42 -20.34
CA THR A 43 -9.20 -12.49 -21.77
C THR A 43 -9.58 -11.19 -22.49
N ARG A 44 -8.82 -10.76 -23.52
CA ARG A 44 -9.02 -9.45 -24.19
C ARG A 44 -10.46 -9.15 -24.63
N LEU A 45 -11.15 -10.07 -25.29
CA LEU A 45 -12.56 -9.90 -25.68
C LEU A 45 -13.51 -9.91 -24.48
N ARG A 46 -13.28 -10.80 -23.51
CA ARG A 46 -14.07 -10.88 -22.29
C ARG A 46 -13.82 -9.69 -21.36
N THR A 47 -12.66 -9.05 -21.42
CA THR A 47 -12.36 -7.79 -20.70
C THR A 47 -13.22 -6.64 -21.23
N LEU A 48 -13.37 -6.49 -22.54
CA LEU A 48 -14.26 -5.47 -23.13
C LEU A 48 -15.72 -5.70 -22.76
N GLN A 49 -16.19 -6.95 -22.83
CA GLN A 49 -17.55 -7.33 -22.41
C GLN A 49 -17.73 -7.08 -20.91
N GLY A 50 -16.76 -7.42 -20.07
CA GLY A 50 -16.78 -7.16 -18.64
C GLY A 50 -16.84 -5.67 -18.32
N LEU A 51 -16.08 -4.83 -19.04
CA LEU A 51 -16.11 -3.38 -18.90
C LEU A 51 -17.48 -2.79 -19.31
N ALA A 52 -18.07 -3.27 -20.40
CA ALA A 52 -19.39 -2.85 -20.83
C ALA A 52 -20.45 -3.23 -19.79
N ALA A 53 -20.42 -4.47 -19.29
CA ALA A 53 -21.31 -4.94 -18.23
C ALA A 53 -21.14 -4.13 -16.94
N TRP A 54 -19.89 -3.84 -16.54
CA TRP A 54 -19.61 -3.00 -15.36
C TRP A 54 -20.17 -1.59 -15.54
N THR A 55 -19.92 -0.96 -16.69
CA THR A 55 -20.41 0.38 -17.01
C THR A 55 -21.96 0.43 -16.95
N TRP A 56 -22.62 -0.57 -17.53
CA TRP A 56 -24.08 -0.66 -17.49
C TRP A 56 -24.63 -0.84 -16.06
N ARG A 57 -23.99 -1.74 -15.26
CA ARG A 57 -24.36 -1.94 -13.84
C ARG A 57 -24.12 -0.69 -13.02
N ALA A 58 -22.98 -0.01 -13.20
CA ALA A 58 -22.68 1.26 -12.55
C ALA A 58 -23.77 2.31 -12.86
N GLY A 59 -24.25 2.36 -14.10
CA GLY A 59 -25.35 3.23 -14.49
C GLY A 59 -26.68 2.88 -13.83
N ARG A 60 -27.02 1.58 -13.70
CA ARG A 60 -28.22 1.16 -12.93
C ARG A 60 -28.09 1.54 -11.46
N LEU A 61 -26.92 1.30 -10.89
CA LEU A 61 -26.63 1.63 -9.50
C LEU A 61 -26.76 3.14 -9.27
N ALA A 62 -26.17 3.95 -10.14
CA ALA A 62 -26.22 5.41 -10.06
C ALA A 62 -27.66 5.96 -10.14
N ARG A 63 -28.53 5.36 -10.98
CA ARG A 63 -29.96 5.77 -11.02
C ARG A 63 -30.69 5.46 -9.72
N ARG A 64 -30.32 4.37 -9.02
CA ARG A 64 -30.96 3.96 -7.75
C ARG A 64 -30.44 4.76 -6.55
N THR A 65 -29.12 4.99 -6.51
CA THR A 65 -28.45 5.53 -5.32
C THR A 65 -28.10 7.01 -5.44
N ARG A 66 -28.19 7.58 -6.66
CA ARG A 66 -27.89 8.99 -6.97
C ARG A 66 -26.58 9.46 -6.33
N PRO A 67 -25.42 8.80 -6.65
CA PRO A 67 -24.14 9.15 -6.06
C PRO A 67 -23.79 10.60 -6.40
N ARG A 68 -23.20 11.30 -5.45
CA ARG A 68 -22.78 12.70 -5.62
C ARG A 68 -21.32 12.82 -6.03
N PHE A 69 -20.55 11.75 -5.85
CA PHE A 69 -19.15 11.62 -6.20
C PHE A 69 -18.78 10.16 -6.37
N THR A 70 -17.71 9.86 -7.11
CA THR A 70 -17.19 8.50 -7.29
C THR A 70 -15.68 8.45 -7.02
N TRP A 71 -15.23 7.58 -6.14
CA TRP A 71 -13.82 7.27 -5.97
C TRP A 71 -13.40 6.08 -6.83
N CYS A 72 -12.31 6.23 -7.61
CA CYS A 72 -11.65 5.14 -8.31
C CYS A 72 -10.46 4.69 -7.46
N GLY A 73 -10.52 3.48 -6.90
CA GLY A 73 -9.40 2.86 -6.19
C GLY A 73 -8.22 2.51 -7.09
N GLU A 74 -8.46 2.43 -8.40
CA GLU A 74 -7.44 2.27 -9.44
C GLU A 74 -7.90 3.01 -10.69
N LEU A 75 -6.94 3.58 -11.46
CA LEU A 75 -7.28 4.27 -12.71
C LEU A 75 -7.90 3.32 -13.73
N LYS A 76 -7.38 2.10 -13.84
CA LYS A 76 -7.90 1.06 -14.75
C LYS A 76 -8.09 -0.23 -13.96
N PRO A 77 -9.25 -0.90 -14.09
CA PRO A 77 -10.34 -0.62 -15.02
C PRO A 77 -11.41 0.36 -14.51
N ALA A 78 -11.40 0.75 -13.22
CA ALA A 78 -12.48 1.53 -12.57
C ALA A 78 -12.74 2.91 -13.20
N GLY A 79 -11.72 3.55 -13.77
CA GLY A 79 -11.86 4.84 -14.44
C GLY A 79 -12.80 4.85 -15.64
N TYR A 80 -13.02 3.71 -16.32
CA TYR A 80 -13.96 3.67 -17.46
C TYR A 80 -15.42 3.86 -17.04
N PRO A 81 -15.99 3.08 -16.10
CA PRO A 81 -17.34 3.31 -15.61
C PRO A 81 -17.48 4.67 -14.90
N ALA A 82 -16.46 5.13 -14.15
CA ALA A 82 -16.51 6.42 -13.49
C ALA A 82 -16.57 7.59 -14.50
N ARG A 83 -15.75 7.55 -15.55
CA ARG A 83 -15.82 8.54 -16.64
C ARG A 83 -17.17 8.52 -17.35
N TRP A 84 -17.71 7.32 -17.60
CA TRP A 84 -19.04 7.19 -18.21
C TRP A 84 -20.13 7.81 -17.31
N LEU A 85 -20.09 7.59 -15.99
CA LEU A 85 -20.98 8.23 -15.03
C LEU A 85 -20.87 9.76 -15.08
N LYS A 86 -19.65 10.29 -15.19
CA LYS A 86 -19.43 11.74 -15.36
C LYS A 86 -20.11 12.25 -16.63
N VAL A 87 -19.86 11.61 -17.77
CA VAL A 87 -20.37 12.06 -19.06
C VAL A 87 -21.90 11.94 -19.16
N ARG A 88 -22.46 10.83 -18.62
CA ARG A 88 -23.89 10.51 -18.80
C ARG A 88 -24.78 11.06 -17.69
N HIS A 89 -24.25 11.20 -16.49
CA HIS A 89 -25.00 11.59 -15.28
C HIS A 89 -24.42 12.79 -14.55
N GLY A 90 -23.33 13.38 -15.04
CA GLY A 90 -22.67 14.52 -14.41
C GLY A 90 -21.90 14.20 -13.12
N VAL A 91 -21.85 12.93 -12.69
CA VAL A 91 -21.21 12.54 -11.42
C VAL A 91 -19.71 12.70 -11.50
N PRO A 92 -19.10 13.61 -10.73
CA PRO A 92 -17.65 13.79 -10.72
C PRO A 92 -16.94 12.57 -10.09
N TYR A 93 -15.67 12.39 -10.44
CA TYR A 93 -14.87 11.31 -9.85
C TYR A 93 -13.46 11.75 -9.48
N GLY A 94 -12.93 11.13 -8.42
CA GLY A 94 -11.53 11.20 -8.01
C GLY A 94 -10.80 9.89 -8.28
N VAL A 95 -9.49 9.97 -8.42
CA VAL A 95 -8.61 8.81 -8.63
C VAL A 95 -7.60 8.74 -7.48
N ILE A 96 -7.49 7.57 -6.86
CA ILE A 96 -6.43 7.30 -5.87
C ILE A 96 -5.26 6.65 -6.62
N ALA A 97 -4.07 7.23 -6.49
CA ALA A 97 -2.85 6.82 -7.16
C ALA A 97 -1.87 6.18 -6.17
N TYR A 98 -1.28 5.02 -6.57
CA TYR A 98 -0.37 4.23 -5.74
C TYR A 98 1.09 4.29 -6.18
N GLY A 99 1.37 4.81 -7.39
CA GLY A 99 2.72 5.02 -7.91
C GLY A 99 3.10 4.10 -9.08
N THR A 100 3.14 2.79 -8.90
CA THR A 100 3.55 1.84 -9.96
C THR A 100 2.72 1.97 -11.24
N GLU A 101 1.40 2.14 -11.12
CA GLU A 101 0.52 2.34 -12.28
C GLU A 101 0.81 3.66 -13.01
N LEU A 102 1.29 4.68 -12.31
CA LEU A 102 1.71 5.95 -12.90
C LEU A 102 3.03 5.79 -13.66
N LEU A 103 4.01 5.05 -13.13
CA LEU A 103 5.26 4.71 -13.83
C LEU A 103 4.96 3.96 -15.13
N LEU A 104 4.10 2.94 -15.05
CA LEU A 104 3.66 2.16 -16.22
C LEU A 104 2.88 3.02 -17.22
N LEU A 105 2.05 3.94 -16.74
CA LEU A 105 1.30 4.85 -17.58
C LEU A 105 2.23 5.81 -18.30
N ASP A 106 3.18 6.40 -17.59
CA ASP A 106 4.18 7.31 -18.12
C ASP A 106 4.98 6.69 -19.26
N ALA A 107 5.50 5.48 -19.06
CA ALA A 107 6.21 4.74 -20.10
C ALA A 107 5.35 4.46 -21.35
N LYS A 108 4.03 4.27 -21.16
CA LYS A 108 3.10 3.99 -22.27
C LYS A 108 2.71 5.23 -23.07
N ILE A 109 2.49 6.37 -22.40
CA ILE A 109 2.08 7.62 -23.07
C ILE A 109 3.20 8.25 -23.90
N HIS A 110 4.46 7.98 -23.56
CA HIS A 110 5.62 8.36 -24.37
C HIS A 110 5.65 7.64 -25.73
N ARG A 111 5.23 6.38 -25.77
CA ARG A 111 5.34 5.51 -26.94
C ARG A 111 4.11 5.52 -27.86
N SER A 112 2.97 6.13 -27.43
CA SER A 112 1.72 6.01 -28.16
C SER A 112 0.80 7.21 -27.95
N ALA A 113 0.51 7.95 -29.02
CA ALA A 113 -0.46 9.03 -29.03
C ALA A 113 -1.87 8.58 -28.63
N PHE A 114 -2.29 7.38 -29.07
CA PHE A 114 -3.57 6.79 -28.68
C PHE A 114 -3.63 6.52 -27.17
N LYS A 115 -2.56 5.97 -26.57
CA LYS A 115 -2.50 5.76 -25.12
C LYS A 115 -2.46 7.09 -24.34
N ARG A 116 -1.79 8.11 -24.87
CA ARG A 116 -1.82 9.46 -24.32
C ARG A 116 -3.22 10.05 -24.34
N TRP A 117 -3.91 9.96 -25.46
CA TRP A 117 -5.31 10.41 -25.57
C TRP A 117 -6.22 9.68 -24.60
N THR A 118 -6.15 8.32 -24.51
CA THR A 118 -6.98 7.55 -23.55
C THR A 118 -6.65 7.89 -22.10
N ALA A 119 -5.39 8.10 -21.76
CA ALA A 119 -4.98 8.52 -20.41
C ALA A 119 -5.54 9.90 -20.07
N ARG A 120 -5.48 10.85 -21.01
CA ARG A 120 -6.09 12.18 -20.85
C ARG A 120 -7.60 12.10 -20.64
N GLN A 121 -8.29 11.17 -21.32
CA GLN A 121 -9.73 10.97 -21.15
C GLN A 121 -10.08 10.35 -19.79
N LEU A 122 -9.23 9.53 -19.19
CA LEU A 122 -9.51 8.87 -17.91
C LEU A 122 -8.95 9.66 -16.72
N LEU A 123 -7.65 9.99 -16.74
CA LEU A 123 -7.01 10.68 -15.63
C LEU A 123 -7.22 12.20 -15.71
N GLY A 124 -7.05 12.80 -16.88
CA GLY A 124 -7.15 14.25 -17.08
C GLY A 124 -8.56 14.83 -16.93
N GLN A 125 -9.60 13.97 -16.87
CA GLN A 125 -10.98 14.39 -16.59
C GLN A 125 -11.43 14.09 -15.17
N ALA A 126 -10.57 13.55 -14.30
CA ALA A 126 -10.87 13.43 -12.89
C ALA A 126 -11.10 14.84 -12.27
N ALA A 127 -11.93 14.91 -11.24
CA ALA A 127 -12.12 16.13 -10.47
C ALA A 127 -10.90 16.38 -9.55
N VAL A 128 -10.31 15.30 -9.04
CA VAL A 128 -9.14 15.32 -8.17
C VAL A 128 -8.34 14.03 -8.34
N VAL A 129 -7.04 14.13 -8.13
CA VAL A 129 -6.13 12.98 -7.99
C VAL A 129 -5.56 13.03 -6.57
N VAL A 130 -5.71 11.92 -5.85
CA VAL A 130 -5.16 11.74 -4.51
C VAL A 130 -4.00 10.75 -4.61
N ALA A 131 -2.83 11.16 -4.17
CA ALA A 131 -1.63 10.34 -4.11
C ALA A 131 -1.40 9.84 -2.67
N ILE A 132 -0.90 8.61 -2.53
CA ILE A 132 -0.67 7.99 -1.21
C ILE A 132 0.66 8.40 -0.56
N SER A 133 1.48 9.20 -1.23
CA SER A 133 2.77 9.74 -0.76
C SER A 133 3.18 10.94 -1.61
N GLU A 134 4.09 11.76 -1.14
CA GLU A 134 4.66 12.88 -1.91
C GLU A 134 5.40 12.38 -3.16
N TRP A 135 6.09 11.23 -3.06
CA TRP A 135 6.69 10.60 -4.22
C TRP A 135 5.64 10.25 -5.29
N THR A 136 4.52 9.64 -4.90
CA THR A 136 3.42 9.32 -5.81
C THR A 136 2.79 10.60 -6.37
N ALA A 137 2.67 11.66 -5.58
CA ALA A 137 2.16 12.96 -6.02
C ALA A 137 3.07 13.60 -7.07
N SER A 138 4.38 13.55 -6.89
CA SER A 138 5.36 14.01 -7.88
C SER A 138 5.20 13.28 -9.22
N LEU A 139 5.03 11.96 -9.19
CA LEU A 139 4.75 11.18 -10.40
C LEU A 139 3.40 11.57 -11.04
N ALA A 140 2.35 11.73 -10.24
CA ALA A 140 1.04 12.12 -10.73
C ALA A 140 1.08 13.51 -11.39
N ARG A 141 1.73 14.49 -10.77
CA ARG A 141 1.95 15.83 -11.34
C ARG A 141 2.68 15.74 -12.68
N THR A 142 3.79 15.00 -12.74
CA THR A 142 4.57 14.78 -13.98
C THR A 142 3.71 14.19 -15.10
N VAL A 143 2.94 13.13 -14.80
CA VAL A 143 2.06 12.49 -15.79
C VAL A 143 0.97 13.45 -16.26
N LEU A 144 0.34 14.20 -15.35
CA LEU A 144 -0.71 15.16 -15.67
C LEU A 144 -0.19 16.32 -16.51
N GLU A 145 1.00 16.85 -16.24
CA GLU A 145 1.65 17.89 -17.06
C GLU A 145 1.89 17.37 -18.49
N ARG A 146 2.40 16.15 -18.65
CA ARG A 146 2.60 15.51 -19.96
C ARG A 146 1.29 15.26 -20.73
N LEU A 147 0.18 15.12 -20.01
CA LEU A 147 -1.16 15.02 -20.60
C LEU A 147 -1.76 16.40 -20.94
N GLY A 148 -1.08 17.52 -20.62
CA GLY A 148 -1.60 18.87 -20.78
C GLY A 148 -2.73 19.22 -19.80
N CYS A 149 -2.66 18.69 -18.58
CA CYS A 149 -3.67 18.86 -17.52
C CYS A 149 -3.08 19.60 -16.31
N SER A 150 -2.38 20.74 -16.54
CA SER A 150 -1.62 21.48 -15.53
C SER A 150 -2.46 21.98 -14.35
N ALA A 151 -3.72 22.35 -14.58
CA ALA A 151 -4.60 22.75 -13.48
C ALA A 151 -4.85 21.60 -12.50
N LEU A 152 -5.11 20.36 -13.01
CA LEU A 152 -5.29 19.19 -12.20
C LEU A 152 -3.97 18.73 -11.54
N ALA A 153 -2.83 18.93 -12.23
CA ALA A 153 -1.51 18.63 -11.67
C ALA A 153 -1.22 19.47 -10.41
N ARG A 154 -1.55 20.76 -10.42
CA ARG A 154 -1.43 21.63 -9.23
C ARG A 154 -2.37 21.27 -8.10
N GLY A 155 -3.51 20.65 -8.39
CA GLY A 155 -4.52 20.20 -7.42
C GLY A 155 -4.34 18.74 -6.95
N VAL A 156 -3.17 18.13 -7.17
CA VAL A 156 -2.91 16.78 -6.64
C VAL A 156 -2.79 16.85 -5.12
N GLU A 157 -3.70 16.16 -4.43
CA GLU A 157 -3.73 16.03 -2.98
C GLU A 157 -2.89 14.83 -2.51
N VAL A 158 -2.28 14.94 -1.32
CA VAL A 158 -1.53 13.84 -0.71
C VAL A 158 -2.26 13.34 0.53
N VAL A 159 -2.59 12.06 0.52
CA VAL A 159 -3.23 11.38 1.64
C VAL A 159 -2.45 10.11 1.94
N PRO A 160 -1.44 10.16 2.83
CA PRO A 160 -0.68 8.98 3.26
C PRO A 160 -1.61 7.90 3.79
N LEU A 161 -1.28 6.64 3.51
CA LEU A 161 -2.08 5.51 3.98
C LEU A 161 -2.04 5.36 5.50
N GLY A 162 -2.89 4.49 6.00
CA GLY A 162 -2.95 4.12 7.41
C GLY A 162 -3.01 2.62 7.60
N THR A 163 -2.99 2.20 8.85
CA THR A 163 -3.32 0.84 9.29
C THR A 163 -4.41 0.86 10.35
N THR A 164 -4.74 -0.29 10.91
CA THR A 164 -5.75 -0.46 11.98
C THR A 164 -5.02 -0.65 13.31
N PRO A 165 -4.87 0.42 14.13
CA PRO A 165 -4.11 0.35 15.37
C PRO A 165 -4.70 -0.59 16.43
N GLU A 166 -5.97 -0.96 16.32
CA GLU A 166 -6.63 -1.93 17.20
C GLU A 166 -6.22 -3.37 16.83
N HIS A 167 -5.97 -3.63 15.55
CA HIS A 167 -5.52 -4.92 15.03
C HIS A 167 -4.01 -5.07 15.19
N PHE A 168 -3.24 -4.12 14.66
CA PHE A 168 -1.78 -4.06 14.82
C PHE A 168 -1.45 -3.27 16.08
N ARG A 169 -1.07 -3.97 17.14
CA ARG A 169 -0.79 -3.36 18.44
C ARG A 169 0.31 -4.10 19.20
N PRO A 170 0.99 -3.42 20.12
CA PRO A 170 1.94 -4.07 21.03
C PRO A 170 1.23 -5.08 21.96
N GLY A 171 1.99 -6.05 22.47
CA GLY A 171 1.52 -6.99 23.49
C GLY A 171 0.62 -8.12 22.95
N VAL A 172 0.56 -8.34 21.64
CA VAL A 172 -0.03 -9.57 21.07
C VAL A 172 0.92 -10.72 21.33
N ASP A 173 0.41 -11.80 21.95
CA ASP A 173 1.21 -12.95 22.32
C ASP A 173 1.87 -13.61 21.10
N PRO A 174 3.20 -13.66 21.00
CA PRO A 174 3.88 -14.21 19.84
C PRO A 174 4.19 -15.72 19.96
N ARG A 175 3.86 -16.41 21.07
CA ARG A 175 4.33 -17.77 21.36
C ARG A 175 3.95 -18.78 20.28
N ASP A 176 2.70 -18.80 19.85
CA ASP A 176 2.21 -19.74 18.82
C ASP A 176 2.87 -19.48 17.46
N VAL A 177 3.04 -18.20 17.09
CA VAL A 177 3.69 -17.79 15.85
C VAL A 177 5.20 -18.10 15.92
N ARG A 178 5.86 -17.87 17.05
CA ARG A 178 7.26 -18.25 17.26
C ARG A 178 7.45 -19.77 17.12
N ALA A 179 6.62 -20.57 17.75
CA ALA A 179 6.68 -22.03 17.65
C ALA A 179 6.41 -22.51 16.21
N ARG A 180 5.35 -22.01 15.58
CA ARG A 180 4.94 -22.40 14.22
C ARG A 180 6.00 -22.09 13.17
N TYR A 181 6.61 -20.91 13.25
CA TYR A 181 7.59 -20.45 12.28
C TYR A 181 9.05 -20.65 12.74
N GLY A 182 9.26 -21.24 13.93
CA GLY A 182 10.58 -21.53 14.50
C GLY A 182 11.41 -20.27 14.76
N LEU A 183 10.81 -19.24 15.33
CA LEU A 183 11.45 -17.97 15.64
C LEU A 183 12.04 -17.98 17.08
N ASP A 184 12.74 -19.05 17.43
CA ASP A 184 13.37 -19.21 18.74
C ASP A 184 14.77 -18.59 18.79
N GLY A 185 15.22 -18.24 19.99
CA GLY A 185 16.55 -17.66 20.25
C GLY A 185 16.76 -16.28 19.64
N GLY A 186 17.91 -15.70 19.81
CA GLY A 186 18.51 -14.50 19.25
C GLY A 186 17.62 -13.35 18.75
N PRO A 187 18.18 -12.19 18.40
CA PRO A 187 17.40 -11.11 17.79
C PRO A 187 16.85 -11.50 16.40
N TRP A 188 15.58 -11.22 16.16
CA TRP A 188 14.93 -11.43 14.86
C TRP A 188 14.65 -10.12 14.13
N LEU A 189 15.23 -9.99 12.95
CA LEU A 189 14.81 -9.00 11.95
C LEU A 189 13.62 -9.56 11.18
N LEU A 190 12.64 -8.73 10.82
CA LEU A 190 11.45 -9.13 10.07
C LEU A 190 11.25 -8.24 8.84
N THR A 191 10.93 -8.87 7.71
CA THR A 191 10.33 -8.23 6.55
C THR A 191 9.02 -8.93 6.19
N VAL A 192 7.95 -8.17 5.96
CA VAL A 192 6.67 -8.66 5.45
C VAL A 192 6.45 -8.03 4.07
N ALA A 193 6.65 -8.80 3.00
CA ALA A 193 6.57 -8.27 1.63
C ALA A 193 6.43 -9.40 0.59
N ARG A 194 5.96 -9.04 -0.62
CA ARG A 194 6.12 -9.92 -1.79
C ARG A 194 7.61 -10.10 -2.09
N LEU A 195 8.02 -11.31 -2.47
CA LEU A 195 9.42 -11.59 -2.77
C LEU A 195 9.74 -11.16 -4.20
N GLU A 196 9.99 -9.85 -4.36
CA GLU A 196 10.33 -9.16 -5.60
C GLU A 196 11.58 -8.29 -5.39
N TRP A 197 12.38 -8.04 -6.44
CA TRP A 197 13.64 -7.29 -6.33
C TRP A 197 13.51 -5.89 -5.74
N HIS A 198 12.43 -5.18 -6.10
CA HIS A 198 12.21 -3.83 -5.58
C HIS A 198 11.92 -3.77 -4.06
N LYS A 199 11.67 -4.92 -3.41
CA LYS A 199 11.48 -5.00 -1.95
C LYS A 199 12.80 -5.04 -1.18
N GLY A 200 13.96 -5.18 -1.87
CA GLY A 200 15.29 -5.07 -1.26
C GLY A 200 15.68 -6.19 -0.29
N ILE A 201 14.97 -7.33 -0.32
CA ILE A 201 15.25 -8.48 0.56
C ILE A 201 16.66 -8.99 0.35
N ASP A 202 17.17 -8.98 -0.88
CA ASP A 202 18.54 -9.34 -1.22
C ASP A 202 19.56 -8.40 -0.58
N ALA A 203 19.29 -7.11 -0.50
CA ALA A 203 20.15 -6.13 0.16
C ALA A 203 20.20 -6.37 1.68
N VAL A 204 19.06 -6.71 2.31
CA VAL A 204 19.02 -7.09 3.73
C VAL A 204 19.78 -8.40 3.99
N ILE A 205 19.67 -9.41 3.11
CA ILE A 205 20.46 -10.65 3.21
C ILE A 205 21.95 -10.35 3.16
N LYS A 206 22.39 -9.49 2.23
CA LYS A 206 23.81 -9.06 2.14
C LYS A 206 24.25 -8.29 3.39
N ALA A 207 23.39 -7.41 3.91
CA ALA A 207 23.66 -6.64 5.13
C ALA A 207 23.78 -7.53 6.38
N LEU A 208 23.08 -8.67 6.40
CA LEU A 208 23.03 -9.57 7.56
C LEU A 208 24.41 -10.08 7.97
N ALA A 209 25.36 -10.25 7.03
CA ALA A 209 26.73 -10.64 7.35
C ALA A 209 27.40 -9.60 8.27
N GLY A 210 27.30 -8.31 7.93
CA GLY A 210 27.82 -7.20 8.75
C GLY A 210 27.06 -7.04 10.07
N VAL A 211 25.75 -7.32 10.09
CA VAL A 211 24.96 -7.33 11.34
C VAL A 211 25.44 -8.44 12.27
N ARG A 212 25.64 -9.66 11.77
CA ARG A 212 26.08 -10.81 12.58
C ARG A 212 27.50 -10.69 13.08
N ALA A 213 28.36 -9.92 12.41
CA ALA A 213 29.69 -9.61 12.92
C ALA A 213 29.63 -8.81 14.24
N ALA A 214 28.67 -7.89 14.39
CA ALA A 214 28.45 -7.11 15.61
C ALA A 214 27.48 -7.79 16.60
N HIS A 215 26.50 -8.54 16.09
CA HIS A 215 25.44 -9.21 16.86
C HIS A 215 25.29 -10.67 16.39
N PRO A 216 26.16 -11.63 16.86
CA PRO A 216 26.31 -12.97 16.29
C PRO A 216 25.05 -13.84 16.27
N GLY A 217 24.10 -13.63 17.17
CA GLY A 217 22.85 -14.39 17.25
C GLY A 217 21.74 -13.89 16.30
N THR A 218 21.94 -12.80 15.56
CA THR A 218 20.87 -12.19 14.75
C THR A 218 20.44 -13.08 13.60
N ARG A 219 19.12 -13.18 13.41
CA ARG A 219 18.44 -13.93 12.35
C ARG A 219 17.48 -13.03 11.58
N TYR A 220 17.10 -13.47 10.39
CA TYR A 220 16.22 -12.71 9.50
C TYR A 220 15.03 -13.55 9.04
N ALA A 221 13.83 -13.15 9.39
CA ALA A 221 12.56 -13.75 8.96
C ALA A 221 11.97 -12.94 7.80
N VAL A 222 11.56 -13.63 6.74
CA VAL A 222 10.93 -13.06 5.56
C VAL A 222 9.56 -13.68 5.37
N ALA A 223 8.51 -12.94 5.65
CA ALA A 223 7.12 -13.34 5.44
C ALA A 223 6.61 -12.84 4.08
N GLY A 224 6.07 -13.75 3.30
CA GLY A 224 5.49 -13.47 1.99
C GLY A 224 5.87 -14.51 0.93
N VAL A 225 5.28 -14.35 -0.24
CA VAL A 225 5.49 -15.19 -1.41
C VAL A 225 5.92 -14.36 -2.62
N GLY A 226 6.54 -15.00 -3.60
CA GLY A 226 6.94 -14.36 -4.85
C GLY A 226 7.97 -15.20 -5.60
N ASP A 227 8.14 -14.87 -6.89
CA ASP A 227 8.95 -15.66 -7.83
C ASP A 227 10.47 -15.60 -7.51
N ARG A 228 10.88 -14.66 -6.66
CA ARG A 228 12.29 -14.46 -6.28
C ARG A 228 12.75 -15.31 -5.09
N ARG A 229 11.85 -16.09 -4.49
CA ARG A 229 12.20 -16.95 -3.36
C ARG A 229 13.39 -17.87 -3.62
N PRO A 230 13.48 -18.60 -4.76
CA PRO A 230 14.63 -19.48 -5.01
C PRO A 230 15.98 -18.73 -5.09
N GLN A 231 16.01 -17.58 -5.78
CA GLN A 231 17.21 -16.75 -5.91
C GLN A 231 17.66 -16.14 -4.58
N LEU A 232 16.71 -15.67 -3.76
CA LEU A 232 16.99 -15.12 -2.42
C LEU A 232 17.51 -16.19 -1.47
N ALA A 233 16.96 -17.40 -1.50
CA ALA A 233 17.41 -18.53 -0.71
C ALA A 233 18.81 -19.00 -1.16
N GLN A 234 19.09 -18.99 -2.46
CA GLN A 234 20.44 -19.29 -2.97
C GLN A 234 21.45 -18.24 -2.51
N LEU A 235 21.11 -16.95 -2.62
CA LEU A 235 21.97 -15.86 -2.14
C LEU A 235 22.33 -16.03 -0.65
N ALA A 236 21.37 -16.40 0.20
CA ALA A 236 21.63 -16.65 1.62
C ALA A 236 22.61 -17.81 1.83
N ARG A 237 22.48 -18.90 1.06
CA ARG A 237 23.43 -20.04 1.12
C ARG A 237 24.83 -19.64 0.65
N ASP A 238 24.93 -18.92 -0.47
CA ASP A 238 26.21 -18.48 -1.06
C ASP A 238 27.00 -17.57 -0.10
N LEU A 239 26.29 -16.83 0.75
CA LEU A 239 26.88 -15.99 1.80
C LEU A 239 27.08 -16.71 3.14
N GLY A 240 26.84 -18.02 3.23
CA GLY A 240 26.94 -18.78 4.48
C GLY A 240 25.87 -18.42 5.54
N LEU A 241 24.76 -17.83 5.11
CA LEU A 241 23.67 -17.33 5.97
C LEU A 241 22.39 -18.21 5.90
N GLY A 242 22.47 -19.40 5.29
CA GLY A 242 21.31 -20.27 5.08
C GLY A 242 20.49 -20.54 6.34
N ASP A 243 21.17 -20.78 7.47
CA ASP A 243 20.52 -21.05 8.77
C ASP A 243 20.05 -19.76 9.50
N ALA A 244 20.56 -18.61 9.08
CA ALA A 244 20.22 -17.33 9.67
C ALA A 244 19.04 -16.62 8.95
N VAL A 245 18.67 -17.06 7.74
CA VAL A 245 17.56 -16.50 6.96
C VAL A 245 16.42 -17.51 6.88
N ARG A 246 15.24 -17.12 7.33
CA ARG A 246 14.05 -17.97 7.33
C ARG A 246 12.94 -17.38 6.46
N PHE A 247 12.53 -18.11 5.42
CA PHE A 247 11.41 -17.75 4.55
C PHE A 247 10.14 -18.42 5.06
N LEU A 248 9.21 -17.62 5.59
CA LEU A 248 7.99 -18.11 6.26
C LEU A 248 6.87 -18.48 5.26
N GLY A 249 6.97 -18.05 3.99
CA GLY A 249 5.90 -18.21 3.02
C GLY A 249 4.74 -17.23 3.28
N ALA A 250 3.54 -17.59 2.81
CA ALA A 250 2.34 -16.81 3.08
C ALA A 250 1.97 -16.92 4.55
N VAL A 251 1.88 -15.80 5.25
CA VAL A 251 1.41 -15.71 6.63
C VAL A 251 -0.01 -15.18 6.61
N PRO A 252 -0.99 -15.84 7.25
CA PRO A 252 -2.35 -15.34 7.36
C PRO A 252 -2.42 -13.95 8.01
N ASP A 253 -3.32 -13.08 7.55
CA ASP A 253 -3.49 -11.73 8.09
C ASP A 253 -3.76 -11.73 9.61
N ALA A 254 -4.47 -12.76 10.11
CA ALA A 254 -4.73 -12.93 11.54
C ALA A 254 -3.47 -13.19 12.39
N ASP A 255 -2.42 -13.78 11.79
CA ASP A 255 -1.17 -14.08 12.47
C ASP A 255 -0.16 -12.90 12.38
N LEU A 256 -0.36 -11.94 11.47
CA LEU A 256 0.57 -10.82 11.26
C LEU A 256 0.82 -9.99 12.53
N PRO A 257 -0.17 -9.63 13.35
CA PRO A 257 0.09 -8.88 14.58
C PRO A 257 1.03 -9.62 15.55
N ALA A 258 0.83 -10.93 15.72
CA ALA A 258 1.69 -11.77 16.56
C ALA A 258 3.10 -11.93 15.93
N LEU A 259 3.19 -11.99 14.60
CA LEU A 259 4.47 -12.07 13.89
C LEU A 259 5.29 -10.77 14.06
N TYR A 260 4.67 -9.60 13.94
CA TYR A 260 5.34 -8.34 14.24
C TYR A 260 5.82 -8.31 15.70
N ASN A 261 5.00 -8.75 16.67
CA ASN A 261 5.38 -8.82 18.08
C ASN A 261 6.45 -9.91 18.38
N ALA A 262 6.67 -10.86 17.46
CA ALA A 262 7.73 -11.87 17.57
C ALA A 262 9.12 -11.34 17.22
N ALA A 263 9.21 -10.22 16.50
CA ALA A 263 10.45 -9.65 16.00
C ALA A 263 11.01 -8.55 16.93
N ASP A 264 12.31 -8.29 16.80
CA ASP A 264 13.02 -7.21 17.52
C ASP A 264 13.11 -5.92 16.71
N LEU A 265 13.20 -6.04 15.38
CA LEU A 265 13.23 -4.94 14.42
C LEU A 265 12.49 -5.32 13.14
N TYR A 266 11.87 -4.32 12.53
CA TYR A 266 11.37 -4.44 11.17
C TYR A 266 12.34 -3.79 10.18
N VAL A 267 12.62 -4.48 9.06
CA VAL A 267 13.51 -3.98 8.00
C VAL A 267 12.78 -4.01 6.67
N GLY A 268 12.57 -2.85 6.06
CA GLY A 268 11.92 -2.70 4.76
C GLY A 268 12.81 -1.91 3.79
N ALA A 269 13.84 -2.54 3.22
CA ALA A 269 14.81 -1.89 2.33
C ALA A 269 14.31 -1.77 0.88
N SER A 270 13.03 -1.40 0.70
CA SER A 270 12.46 -1.22 -0.63
C SER A 270 13.21 -0.15 -1.41
N ARG A 271 13.44 -0.42 -2.71
CA ARG A 271 14.14 0.45 -3.65
C ARG A 271 13.42 0.52 -4.99
N ARG A 272 13.82 1.44 -5.84
CA ARG A 272 13.37 1.44 -7.22
C ARG A 272 14.08 0.34 -8.00
N HIS A 273 13.31 -0.47 -8.72
CA HIS A 273 13.84 -1.47 -9.64
C HIS A 273 12.99 -1.44 -10.92
N ASP A 274 13.56 -1.00 -12.02
CA ASP A 274 12.84 -0.72 -13.28
C ASP A 274 11.64 0.24 -13.10
N LEU A 275 10.44 -0.27 -13.42
CA LEU A 275 9.18 0.46 -13.27
C LEU A 275 8.43 0.10 -11.97
N LEU A 276 9.12 -0.54 -11.02
CA LEU A 276 8.57 -0.91 -9.72
C LEU A 276 9.25 -0.10 -8.61
N ALA A 277 8.46 0.39 -7.69
CA ALA A 277 8.93 1.05 -6.48
C ALA A 277 7.88 0.92 -5.37
N GLU A 278 8.28 1.16 -4.13
CA GLU A 278 7.35 1.22 -3.01
C GLU A 278 6.54 2.51 -3.08
N GLY A 279 5.20 2.39 -3.15
CA GLY A 279 4.34 3.57 -3.20
C GLY A 279 4.20 4.29 -1.86
N PHE A 280 4.32 3.54 -0.74
CA PHE A 280 4.22 4.10 0.61
C PHE A 280 4.99 3.28 1.65
N GLY A 281 4.76 1.98 1.76
CA GLY A 281 5.38 1.12 2.77
C GLY A 281 4.45 0.78 3.95
N ILE A 282 3.26 0.29 3.65
CA ILE A 282 2.25 0.00 4.67
C ILE A 282 2.75 -0.98 5.74
N SER A 283 3.58 -1.96 5.40
CA SER A 283 4.15 -2.91 6.36
C SER A 283 5.11 -2.27 7.37
N LEU A 284 5.76 -1.14 7.02
CA LEU A 284 6.53 -0.32 7.97
C LEU A 284 5.60 0.35 8.99
N VAL A 285 4.44 0.82 8.53
CA VAL A 285 3.42 1.42 9.41
C VAL A 285 2.77 0.37 10.30
N GLU A 286 2.52 -0.85 9.80
CA GLU A 286 2.03 -1.99 10.59
C GLU A 286 3.02 -2.40 11.67
N ALA A 287 4.31 -2.47 11.34
CA ALA A 287 5.39 -2.72 12.30
C ALA A 287 5.45 -1.63 13.38
N SER A 288 5.38 -0.37 12.98
CA SER A 288 5.31 0.79 13.89
C SER A 288 4.05 0.73 14.77
N ALA A 289 2.91 0.29 14.24
CA ALA A 289 1.68 0.07 15.01
C ALA A 289 1.86 -0.98 16.12
N CYS A 290 2.67 -2.00 15.86
CA CYS A 290 3.05 -3.03 16.85
C CYS A 290 4.17 -2.56 17.81
N GLY A 291 4.63 -1.31 17.69
CA GLY A 291 5.67 -0.75 18.56
C GLY A 291 7.09 -1.17 18.19
N LEU A 292 7.32 -1.73 16.97
CA LEU A 292 8.65 -2.03 16.50
C LEU A 292 9.35 -0.76 15.99
N ALA A 293 10.64 -0.63 16.30
CA ALA A 293 11.50 0.28 15.57
C ALA A 293 11.74 -0.26 14.14
N VAL A 294 11.79 0.64 13.17
CA VAL A 294 11.89 0.27 11.76
C VAL A 294 13.15 0.81 11.11
N VAL A 295 13.72 0.03 10.17
CA VAL A 295 14.74 0.48 9.23
C VAL A 295 14.12 0.45 7.84
N GLY A 296 13.99 1.61 7.22
CA GLY A 296 13.37 1.79 5.91
C GLY A 296 14.37 2.21 4.83
N GLY A 297 14.19 1.72 3.60
CA GLY A 297 14.95 2.22 2.44
C GLY A 297 14.48 3.61 2.03
N ARG A 298 15.38 4.57 1.90
CA ARG A 298 15.08 5.95 1.45
C ARG A 298 14.78 5.97 -0.06
N SER A 299 13.65 5.38 -0.44
CA SER A 299 13.24 5.24 -1.84
C SER A 299 11.72 5.21 -1.97
N GLY A 300 11.22 5.73 -3.10
CA GLY A 300 9.78 5.79 -3.34
C GLY A 300 9.04 6.58 -2.25
N GLY A 301 7.90 6.06 -1.82
CA GLY A 301 7.09 6.64 -0.76
C GLY A 301 7.45 6.21 0.67
N VAL A 302 8.54 5.45 0.88
CA VAL A 302 8.95 5.04 2.24
C VAL A 302 9.23 6.22 3.16
N PRO A 303 9.84 7.35 2.71
CA PRO A 303 10.02 8.54 3.54
C PRO A 303 8.72 9.17 4.07
N ASP A 304 7.58 8.89 3.44
CA ASP A 304 6.27 9.33 3.93
C ASP A 304 5.70 8.41 5.03
N ALA A 305 6.19 7.17 5.12
CA ALA A 305 5.76 6.20 6.13
C ALA A 305 6.67 6.18 7.38
N VAL A 306 7.93 6.62 7.24
CA VAL A 306 8.94 6.60 8.31
C VAL A 306 9.53 8.00 8.49
N ARG A 307 9.40 8.56 9.68
CA ARG A 307 10.06 9.82 10.07
C ARG A 307 11.47 9.50 10.54
N ASP A 308 12.47 9.85 9.73
CA ASP A 308 13.88 9.55 9.99
C ASP A 308 14.36 10.17 11.31
N GLY A 309 14.98 9.36 12.17
CA GLY A 309 15.45 9.76 13.50
C GLY A 309 14.36 9.95 14.57
N GLU A 310 13.06 9.77 14.20
CA GLU A 310 11.92 9.89 15.12
C GLU A 310 11.19 8.54 15.29
N THR A 311 10.70 7.94 14.20
CA THR A 311 9.96 6.67 14.23
C THR A 311 10.76 5.49 13.68
N GLY A 312 11.95 5.75 13.12
CA GLY A 312 12.85 4.75 12.54
C GLY A 312 14.09 5.40 11.94
N ILE A 313 14.84 4.59 11.18
CA ILE A 313 16.03 5.02 10.45
C ILE A 313 15.78 4.82 8.95
N LEU A 314 16.03 5.85 8.14
CA LEU A 314 16.04 5.75 6.70
C LEU A 314 17.47 5.60 6.19
N VAL A 315 17.71 4.52 5.44
CA VAL A 315 19.04 4.16 4.88
C VAL A 315 19.00 4.15 3.36
N ASP A 316 20.16 4.21 2.73
CA ASP A 316 20.29 3.90 1.32
C ASP A 316 19.99 2.39 1.10
N PRO A 317 18.94 2.01 0.35
CA PRO A 317 18.56 0.62 0.18
C PRO A 317 19.44 -0.15 -0.82
N ASP A 318 20.29 0.53 -1.59
CA ASP A 318 21.23 -0.07 -2.53
C ASP A 318 22.61 -0.34 -1.88
N GLU A 319 22.82 0.17 -0.65
CA GLU A 319 24.07 0.02 0.11
C GLU A 319 23.88 -0.93 1.31
N PRO A 320 24.23 -2.23 1.20
CA PRO A 320 24.12 -3.19 2.31
C PRO A 320 24.82 -2.75 3.59
N ALA A 321 25.94 -2.01 3.49
CA ALA A 321 26.65 -1.47 4.64
C ALA A 321 25.84 -0.42 5.39
N ALA A 322 25.09 0.44 4.70
CA ALA A 322 24.18 1.42 5.31
C ALA A 322 23.00 0.74 6.01
N ILE A 323 22.46 -0.31 5.39
CA ILE A 323 21.39 -1.13 6.01
C ILE A 323 21.93 -1.79 7.29
N ALA A 324 23.11 -2.41 7.24
CA ALA A 324 23.75 -3.03 8.41
C ALA A 324 24.01 -2.01 9.53
N ALA A 325 24.51 -0.82 9.21
CA ALA A 325 24.73 0.25 10.18
C ALA A 325 23.44 0.70 10.88
N GLY A 326 22.33 0.89 10.12
CA GLY A 326 21.04 1.21 10.68
C GLY A 326 20.50 0.15 11.63
N ILE A 327 20.61 -1.13 11.25
CA ILE A 327 20.22 -2.28 12.07
C ILE A 327 21.07 -2.35 13.34
N ASN A 328 22.42 -2.29 13.21
CA ASN A 328 23.36 -2.39 14.32
C ASN A 328 23.14 -1.28 15.35
N ARG A 329 22.86 -0.05 14.90
CA ARG A 329 22.54 1.07 15.79
C ARG A 329 21.33 0.78 16.66
N LEU A 330 20.27 0.19 16.11
CA LEU A 330 19.05 -0.14 16.84
C LEU A 330 19.21 -1.40 17.70
N LEU A 331 20.02 -2.38 17.30
CA LEU A 331 20.30 -3.56 18.12
C LEU A 331 21.17 -3.21 19.32
N ALA A 332 22.17 -2.33 19.14
CA ALA A 332 23.08 -1.90 20.21
C ALA A 332 22.43 -0.99 21.26
N ASP A 333 21.43 -0.19 20.87
CA ASP A 333 20.77 0.79 21.75
C ASP A 333 19.29 0.44 21.97
N ALA A 334 19.02 -0.31 23.05
CA ALA A 334 17.66 -0.73 23.41
C ALA A 334 16.75 0.48 23.76
N ALA A 335 17.30 1.54 24.35
CA ALA A 335 16.53 2.74 24.70
C ALA A 335 16.11 3.50 23.44
N LEU A 336 17.01 3.64 22.45
CA LEU A 336 16.72 4.21 21.14
C LEU A 336 15.64 3.39 20.42
N ARG A 337 15.78 2.07 20.41
CA ARG A 337 14.84 1.13 19.80
C ARG A 337 13.43 1.28 20.40
N GLN A 338 13.33 1.30 21.73
CA GLN A 338 12.06 1.50 22.44
C GLN A 338 11.46 2.88 22.15
N ARG A 339 12.29 3.93 22.15
CA ARG A 339 11.85 5.30 21.84
C ARG A 339 11.24 5.40 20.45
N PHE A 340 11.90 4.82 19.43
CA PHE A 340 11.41 4.83 18.07
C PHE A 340 10.13 3.99 17.89
N GLY A 341 10.06 2.81 18.51
CA GLY A 341 8.85 2.00 18.52
C GLY A 341 7.66 2.71 19.13
N ALA A 342 7.86 3.35 20.30
CA ALA A 342 6.82 4.13 20.96
C ALA A 342 6.41 5.37 20.15
N ALA A 343 7.34 6.06 19.51
CA ALA A 343 7.04 7.19 18.63
C ALA A 343 6.28 6.73 17.37
N GLY A 344 6.68 5.60 16.76
CA GLY A 344 6.01 4.99 15.65
C GLY A 344 4.56 4.61 15.99
N ARG A 345 4.34 3.97 17.15
CA ARG A 345 3.00 3.65 17.65
C ARG A 345 2.13 4.90 17.77
N ARG A 346 2.61 5.96 18.43
CA ARG A 346 1.88 7.23 18.54
C ARG A 346 1.57 7.86 17.18
N ALA A 347 2.51 7.79 16.23
CA ALA A 347 2.29 8.30 14.88
C ALA A 347 1.17 7.53 14.15
N VAL A 348 1.04 6.22 14.40
CA VAL A 348 -0.07 5.43 13.86
C VAL A 348 -1.39 5.81 14.49
N GLU A 349 -1.45 5.90 15.81
CA GLU A 349 -2.67 6.26 16.53
C GLU A 349 -3.21 7.63 16.15
N THR A 350 -2.32 8.59 15.89
CA THR A 350 -2.70 9.99 15.63
C THR A 350 -2.82 10.31 14.13
N PHE A 351 -2.05 9.65 13.27
CA PHE A 351 -1.94 10.05 11.86
C PHE A 351 -2.04 8.88 10.87
N TYR A 352 -1.28 7.80 11.04
CA TYR A 352 -1.26 6.71 10.06
C TYR A 352 -2.37 5.67 10.33
N ASN A 353 -3.62 6.12 10.45
CA ASN A 353 -4.79 5.26 10.65
C ASN A 353 -5.87 5.48 9.56
N TRP A 354 -6.68 4.45 9.33
CA TRP A 354 -7.69 4.50 8.28
C TRP A 354 -8.81 5.51 8.54
N ASP A 355 -9.11 5.84 9.79
CA ASP A 355 -10.15 6.82 10.13
C ASP A 355 -9.77 8.23 9.65
N ARG A 356 -8.48 8.60 9.81
CA ARG A 356 -7.95 9.85 9.28
C ARG A 356 -7.99 9.83 7.74
N VAL A 357 -7.60 8.71 7.08
CA VAL A 357 -7.64 8.61 5.61
C VAL A 357 -9.06 8.83 5.09
N VAL A 358 -10.06 8.21 5.71
CA VAL A 358 -11.47 8.40 5.33
C VAL A 358 -11.92 9.85 5.54
N LYS A 359 -11.58 10.47 6.66
CA LYS A 359 -11.89 11.90 6.93
C LYS A 359 -11.29 12.81 5.86
N ASP A 360 -10.04 12.57 5.46
CA ASP A 360 -9.38 13.34 4.41
C ASP A 360 -10.07 13.16 3.05
N LEU A 361 -10.42 11.93 2.66
CA LEU A 361 -11.13 11.68 1.41
C LEU A 361 -12.52 12.34 1.41
N ILE A 362 -13.26 12.30 2.53
CA ILE A 362 -14.55 12.98 2.68
C ILE A 362 -14.40 14.49 2.57
N ARG A 363 -13.37 15.07 3.20
CA ARG A 363 -13.04 16.50 3.09
C ARG A 363 -12.74 16.90 1.64
N ILE A 364 -11.91 16.12 0.96
CA ILE A 364 -11.51 16.38 -0.43
C ILE A 364 -12.71 16.30 -1.37
N ASP A 365 -13.50 15.21 -1.31
CA ASP A 365 -14.60 15.04 -2.24
C ASP A 365 -15.75 16.02 -1.99
N ALA A 366 -15.89 16.57 -0.78
CA ALA A 366 -16.90 17.57 -0.45
C ALA A 366 -16.84 18.82 -1.36
N ALA A 367 -15.62 19.19 -1.81
CA ALA A 367 -15.41 20.31 -2.72
C ALA A 367 -15.95 20.04 -4.15
N PHE A 368 -16.19 18.78 -4.50
CA PHE A 368 -16.55 18.34 -5.85
C PHE A 368 -17.91 17.65 -5.94
N ARG A 369 -18.54 17.34 -4.81
CA ARG A 369 -19.82 16.63 -4.77
C ARG A 369 -20.94 17.39 -5.46
N LEU A 370 -21.78 16.72 -6.21
CA LEU A 370 -23.04 17.29 -6.68
C LEU A 370 -23.90 17.74 -5.49
N PRO A 371 -24.76 18.76 -5.67
CA PRO A 371 -25.74 19.15 -4.67
C PRO A 371 -26.59 17.95 -4.21
N ALA A 372 -27.06 17.98 -2.97
CA ALA A 372 -28.00 16.98 -2.50
C ALA A 372 -29.29 17.04 -3.34
N PRO A 373 -29.89 15.90 -3.72
CA PRO A 373 -31.21 15.95 -4.35
C PRO A 373 -32.21 16.60 -3.38
N PRO A 374 -33.19 17.37 -3.90
CA PRO A 374 -34.22 17.91 -3.05
C PRO A 374 -34.88 16.78 -2.26
N ALA A 375 -35.19 17.06 -1.00
CA ALA A 375 -35.94 16.10 -0.17
C ALA A 375 -37.21 15.66 -0.91
N ALA A 376 -37.45 14.36 -0.99
CA ALA A 376 -38.72 13.86 -1.52
C ALA A 376 -39.81 14.42 -0.63
N ARG A 377 -40.70 15.25 -1.23
CA ARG A 377 -41.93 15.73 -0.57
C ARG A 377 -42.90 14.60 -0.38
#